data_3be55a1eca6d94d302fe08756f6fab34
#
_entry.id   3be55a1eca6d94d302fe08756f6fab34
#
_cell.length_a   1.000
_cell.length_b   1.000
_cell.length_c   1.000
_cell.angle_alpha   90.00
_cell.angle_beta   90.00
_cell.angle_gamma   90.00
#
_symmetry.space_group_name_H-M   'P 1'
#
loop_
_entity.id
_entity.type
_entity.pdbx_description
1 polymer ?
#
loop_
_entity_poly.entity_id
_entity_poly.type
_entity_poly.pdbx_seq_one_letter_code
_entity_poly.pdbx_strand_id
1 'polypeptide(L)'
;DPSRRDATGKRLDLDKMQPNIAEVQTISANAVGGCVKLSPAIECEDVAGIGDCREVEFIEDRGRVTQGIVWFNSLATANTEVTATSLTSGETISGSINPPRVSSEFGSWLFEANPALERAKLHGTLAHKFELWEPAFGLGLLCGNTHFKSSWFTSFEVLETTPLRLEKVAAALGNLNAGEVEVKTRGGVIDPNDWQNKLQQPASNSNERLTVFALRLAKKRIALITRRVKL
;
A
#
# COMPACT_ATOMS: atom_id res chain seq x y z
N ASP A 1 -24.78 -6.16 -5.39
CA ASP A 1 -23.78 -5.19 -5.85
C ASP A 1 -24.38 -3.79 -5.74
N PRO A 2 -24.17 -3.08 -4.64
CA PRO A 2 -24.72 -1.75 -4.44
C PRO A 2 -24.20 -0.76 -5.47
N SER A 3 -25.06 0.21 -5.83
CA SER A 3 -24.63 1.31 -6.71
C SER A 3 -23.55 2.15 -6.01
N ARG A 4 -22.38 2.27 -6.60
CA ARG A 4 -21.21 2.96 -6.01
C ARG A 4 -21.00 4.38 -6.53
N ARG A 5 -21.80 4.77 -7.54
CA ARG A 5 -21.71 6.07 -8.19
C ARG A 5 -23.12 6.63 -8.45
N ASP A 6 -23.27 7.94 -8.36
CA ASP A 6 -24.46 8.63 -8.78
C ASP A 6 -24.57 8.72 -10.31
N ALA A 7 -25.66 9.29 -10.81
CA ALA A 7 -25.90 9.48 -12.23
C ALA A 7 -24.81 10.36 -12.94
N THR A 8 -24.02 11.12 -12.18
CA THR A 8 -22.91 11.95 -12.68
C THR A 8 -21.57 11.21 -12.65
N GLY A 9 -21.53 9.96 -12.13
CA GLY A 9 -20.32 9.17 -11.97
C GLY A 9 -19.52 9.48 -10.70
N LYS A 10 -20.00 10.38 -9.84
CA LYS A 10 -19.38 10.69 -8.55
C LYS A 10 -19.61 9.55 -7.58
N ARG A 11 -18.57 9.23 -6.80
CA ARG A 11 -18.64 8.18 -5.76
C ARG A 11 -19.69 8.55 -4.71
N LEU A 12 -20.52 7.57 -4.37
CA LEU A 12 -21.50 7.67 -3.30
C LEU A 12 -20.87 7.29 -1.96
N ASP A 13 -21.29 7.98 -0.90
CA ASP A 13 -21.10 7.55 0.48
C ASP A 13 -21.92 6.28 0.74
N LEU A 14 -21.54 5.46 1.73
CA LEU A 14 -22.20 4.20 2.05
C LEU A 14 -23.71 4.36 2.36
N ASP A 15 -24.09 5.48 2.96
CA ASP A 15 -25.50 5.80 3.27
C ASP A 15 -26.34 6.17 2.04
N LYS A 16 -25.68 6.53 0.94
CA LYS A 16 -26.33 6.94 -0.32
C LYS A 16 -26.29 5.85 -1.39
N MET A 17 -25.67 4.72 -1.11
CA MET A 17 -25.72 3.54 -1.98
C MET A 17 -27.15 2.99 -2.04
N GLN A 18 -27.42 2.14 -3.02
CA GLN A 18 -28.66 1.35 -3.06
C GLN A 18 -28.33 -0.13 -3.35
N PRO A 19 -28.61 -1.03 -2.42
CA PRO A 19 -29.10 -0.77 -1.05
C PRO A 19 -28.09 0.00 -0.21
N ASN A 20 -28.56 0.84 0.73
CA ASN A 20 -27.73 1.56 1.67
C ASN A 20 -27.18 0.61 2.76
N ILE A 21 -26.25 1.10 3.59
CA ILE A 21 -25.58 0.25 4.58
C ILE A 21 -26.56 -0.35 5.60
N ALA A 22 -27.58 0.37 6.04
CA ALA A 22 -28.58 -0.13 7.00
C ALA A 22 -29.46 -1.22 6.38
N GLU A 23 -29.82 -1.09 5.11
CA GLU A 23 -30.55 -2.14 4.37
C GLU A 23 -29.67 -3.39 4.21
N VAL A 24 -28.37 -3.23 3.90
CA VAL A 24 -27.42 -4.33 3.83
C VAL A 24 -27.29 -5.04 5.19
N GLN A 25 -27.21 -4.31 6.29
CA GLN A 25 -27.19 -4.87 7.65
C GLN A 25 -28.45 -5.68 7.94
N THR A 26 -29.63 -5.15 7.59
CA THR A 26 -30.91 -5.84 7.76
C THR A 26 -30.97 -7.14 6.94
N ILE A 27 -30.50 -7.11 5.69
CA ILE A 27 -30.43 -8.28 4.82
C ILE A 27 -29.48 -9.33 5.40
N SER A 28 -28.28 -8.90 5.81
CA SER A 28 -27.26 -9.80 6.33
C SER A 28 -27.64 -10.48 7.64
N ALA A 29 -28.40 -9.81 8.51
CA ALA A 29 -28.91 -10.37 9.76
C ALA A 29 -29.86 -11.53 9.56
N ASN A 30 -30.55 -11.60 8.40
CA ASN A 30 -31.52 -12.64 8.07
C ASN A 30 -30.98 -13.68 7.06
N ALA A 31 -29.75 -13.51 6.58
CA ALA A 31 -29.16 -14.40 5.60
C ALA A 31 -28.25 -15.44 6.26
N VAL A 32 -28.27 -16.69 5.77
CA VAL A 32 -27.32 -17.73 6.21
C VAL A 32 -25.88 -17.32 5.95
N GLY A 33 -25.63 -16.65 4.86
CA GLY A 33 -24.32 -16.10 4.49
C GLY A 33 -24.38 -15.37 3.16
N GLY A 34 -23.40 -14.54 2.90
CA GLY A 34 -23.35 -13.80 1.65
C GLY A 34 -22.12 -12.92 1.53
N CYS A 35 -22.12 -12.12 0.49
CA CYS A 35 -21.10 -11.08 0.32
C CYS A 35 -21.67 -9.79 -0.24
N VAL A 36 -21.00 -8.68 0.07
CA VAL A 36 -21.30 -7.35 -0.49
C VAL A 36 -20.06 -6.79 -1.13
N LYS A 37 -20.17 -6.46 -2.41
CA LYS A 37 -19.09 -5.79 -3.15
C LYS A 37 -19.17 -4.28 -2.94
N LEU A 38 -18.14 -3.71 -2.38
CA LEU A 38 -18.03 -2.30 -2.05
C LEU A 38 -16.87 -1.61 -2.79
N SER A 39 -16.75 -0.31 -2.57
CA SER A 39 -15.58 0.45 -3.03
C SER A 39 -14.31 -0.03 -2.32
N PRO A 40 -13.15 -0.09 -3.01
CA PRO A 40 -11.88 -0.44 -2.36
C PRO A 40 -11.39 0.61 -1.33
N ALA A 41 -12.11 1.70 -1.18
CA ALA A 41 -11.76 2.75 -0.23
C ALA A 41 -12.60 2.73 1.07
N ILE A 42 -13.30 1.61 1.35
CA ILE A 42 -13.98 1.40 2.63
C ILE A 42 -12.96 1.16 3.74
N GLU A 43 -13.28 1.57 4.96
CA GLU A 43 -12.59 1.13 6.16
C GLU A 43 -13.35 -0.05 6.81
N CYS A 44 -12.63 -0.88 7.58
CA CYS A 44 -13.28 -2.03 8.24
C CYS A 44 -14.38 -1.59 9.22
N GLU A 45 -14.20 -0.41 9.82
CA GLU A 45 -15.15 0.20 10.73
C GLU A 45 -16.46 0.62 10.05
N ASP A 46 -16.39 1.04 8.77
CA ASP A 46 -17.56 1.48 7.99
C ASP A 46 -18.56 0.37 7.75
N VAL A 47 -18.13 -0.87 7.83
CA VAL A 47 -18.94 -2.07 7.55
C VAL A 47 -19.27 -2.86 8.82
N ALA A 48 -19.07 -2.26 9.99
CA ALA A 48 -19.50 -2.82 11.25
C ALA A 48 -21.02 -3.09 11.24
N GLY A 49 -21.43 -4.25 11.78
CA GLY A 49 -22.85 -4.64 11.82
C GLY A 49 -23.37 -5.35 10.56
N ILE A 50 -22.53 -5.60 9.55
CA ILE A 50 -22.89 -6.53 8.46
C ILE A 50 -22.64 -7.95 8.95
N GLY A 51 -23.73 -8.71 9.24
CA GLY A 51 -23.68 -10.06 9.75
C GLY A 51 -23.06 -10.20 11.16
N ASP A 52 -23.15 -11.39 11.72
CA ASP A 52 -22.56 -11.71 13.04
C ASP A 52 -21.08 -12.04 12.93
N CYS A 53 -20.66 -12.66 11.83
CA CYS A 53 -19.29 -12.93 11.46
C CYS A 53 -19.01 -12.25 10.12
N ARG A 54 -17.89 -11.53 10.01
CA ARG A 54 -17.53 -10.87 8.76
C ARG A 54 -16.02 -10.90 8.53
N GLU A 55 -15.70 -10.90 7.26
CA GLU A 55 -14.34 -10.77 6.73
C GLU A 55 -14.35 -9.66 5.68
N VAL A 56 -13.38 -8.75 5.72
CA VAL A 56 -13.22 -7.70 4.70
C VAL A 56 -12.07 -8.08 3.78
N GLU A 57 -12.35 -8.34 2.52
CA GLU A 57 -11.34 -8.69 1.52
C GLU A 57 -11.04 -7.51 0.60
N PHE A 58 -9.77 -7.19 0.42
CA PHE A 58 -9.28 -6.24 -0.58
C PHE A 58 -8.59 -6.97 -1.72
N ILE A 59 -9.03 -6.71 -2.96
CA ILE A 59 -8.54 -7.40 -4.15
C ILE A 59 -7.73 -6.45 -5.01
N GLU A 60 -6.47 -6.82 -5.26
CA GLU A 60 -5.57 -6.14 -6.18
C GLU A 60 -5.58 -6.81 -7.55
N ASP A 61 -5.59 -6.01 -8.62
CA ASP A 61 -5.31 -6.41 -9.98
C ASP A 61 -4.38 -5.38 -10.65
N ARG A 62 -3.28 -5.83 -11.22
CA ARG A 62 -2.27 -5.03 -11.94
C ARG A 62 -1.80 -3.79 -11.16
N GLY A 63 -1.48 -3.97 -9.89
CA GLY A 63 -0.93 -2.92 -9.02
C GLY A 63 -1.98 -1.94 -8.49
N ARG A 64 -3.28 -2.25 -8.57
CA ARG A 64 -4.36 -1.40 -8.05
C ARG A 64 -5.37 -2.20 -7.26
N VAL A 65 -5.81 -1.67 -6.13
CA VAL A 65 -6.97 -2.26 -5.42
C VAL A 65 -8.22 -1.93 -6.22
N THR A 66 -8.87 -2.97 -6.73
CA THR A 66 -10.04 -2.85 -7.61
C THR A 66 -11.35 -3.03 -6.87
N GLN A 67 -11.35 -3.81 -5.79
CA GLN A 67 -12.55 -4.17 -5.05
C GLN A 67 -12.28 -4.25 -3.54
N GLY A 68 -13.29 -3.89 -2.74
CA GLY A 68 -13.48 -4.30 -1.37
C GLY A 68 -14.72 -5.21 -1.31
N ILE A 69 -14.63 -6.36 -0.68
CA ILE A 69 -15.73 -7.30 -0.49
C ILE A 69 -15.89 -7.53 1.00
N VAL A 70 -17.13 -7.52 1.48
CA VAL A 70 -17.47 -7.96 2.82
C VAL A 70 -18.16 -9.31 2.72
N TRP A 71 -17.50 -10.35 3.19
CA TRP A 71 -18.06 -11.68 3.38
C TRP A 71 -18.71 -11.73 4.75
N PHE A 72 -19.87 -12.37 4.88
CA PHE A 72 -20.58 -12.42 6.16
C PHE A 72 -21.23 -13.77 6.44
N ASN A 73 -21.43 -14.05 7.73
CA ASN A 73 -21.99 -15.26 8.29
C ASN A 73 -21.28 -16.53 7.76
N SER A 74 -21.98 -17.50 7.20
CA SER A 74 -21.38 -18.78 6.76
C SER A 74 -20.37 -18.67 5.61
N LEU A 75 -20.28 -17.54 4.92
CA LEU A 75 -19.29 -17.31 3.87
C LEU A 75 -18.06 -16.54 4.35
N ALA A 76 -18.09 -15.96 5.55
CA ALA A 76 -16.89 -15.38 6.15
C ALA A 76 -15.97 -16.48 6.69
N THR A 77 -14.66 -16.31 6.53
CA THR A 77 -13.68 -17.23 7.12
C THR A 77 -13.62 -17.01 8.63
N ALA A 78 -13.81 -18.07 9.40
CA ALA A 78 -13.77 -18.00 10.86
C ALA A 78 -12.43 -17.47 11.37
N ASN A 79 -12.48 -16.57 12.35
CA ASN A 79 -11.30 -15.92 12.97
C ASN A 79 -10.45 -15.07 12.01
N THR A 80 -11.00 -14.70 10.86
CA THR A 80 -10.36 -13.80 9.90
C THR A 80 -11.10 -12.48 9.88
N GLU A 81 -10.36 -11.39 10.15
CA GLU A 81 -10.91 -10.03 10.15
C GLU A 81 -10.78 -9.40 8.78
N VAL A 82 -9.61 -9.58 8.18
CA VAL A 82 -9.21 -8.93 6.93
C VAL A 82 -8.43 -9.90 6.04
N THR A 83 -8.67 -9.79 4.74
CA THR A 83 -7.99 -10.56 3.70
C THR A 83 -7.48 -9.64 2.60
N ALA A 84 -6.28 -9.89 2.11
CA ALA A 84 -5.72 -9.29 0.92
C ALA A 84 -5.51 -10.36 -0.15
N THR A 85 -6.03 -10.13 -1.35
CA THR A 85 -5.89 -11.04 -2.50
C THR A 85 -5.24 -10.28 -3.66
N SER A 86 -4.16 -10.83 -4.20
CA SER A 86 -3.52 -10.35 -5.42
C SER A 86 -3.88 -11.26 -6.58
N LEU A 87 -4.67 -10.77 -7.52
CA LEU A 87 -4.95 -11.49 -8.77
C LEU A 87 -3.71 -11.56 -9.67
N THR A 88 -2.80 -10.60 -9.53
CA THR A 88 -1.55 -10.55 -10.30
C THR A 88 -0.63 -11.71 -9.95
N SER A 89 -0.52 -12.08 -8.66
CA SER A 89 0.32 -13.21 -8.21
C SER A 89 -0.47 -14.50 -7.95
N GLY A 90 -1.79 -14.43 -7.82
CA GLY A 90 -2.64 -15.54 -7.42
C GLY A 90 -2.55 -15.87 -5.92
N GLU A 91 -1.97 -14.99 -5.11
CA GLU A 91 -1.78 -15.23 -3.68
C GLU A 91 -2.82 -14.51 -2.83
N THR A 92 -3.12 -15.10 -1.68
CA THR A 92 -4.01 -14.53 -0.65
C THR A 92 -3.34 -14.60 0.71
N ILE A 93 -3.51 -13.55 1.51
CA ILE A 93 -3.09 -13.49 2.91
C ILE A 93 -4.25 -12.97 3.76
N SER A 94 -4.50 -13.65 4.88
CA SER A 94 -5.60 -13.34 5.80
C SER A 94 -5.07 -13.23 7.22
N GLY A 95 -5.78 -12.49 8.07
CA GLY A 95 -5.43 -12.35 9.48
C GLY A 95 -6.13 -11.18 10.15
N SER A 96 -5.58 -10.80 11.30
CA SER A 96 -5.97 -9.60 12.03
C SER A 96 -4.96 -8.47 11.79
N ILE A 97 -5.42 -7.24 11.92
CA ILE A 97 -4.59 -6.05 11.79
C ILE A 97 -3.53 -6.06 12.90
N ASN A 98 -2.27 -6.12 12.49
CA ASN A 98 -1.12 -6.12 13.39
C ASN A 98 -0.06 -5.15 12.86
N PRO A 99 0.11 -3.94 13.44
CA PRO A 99 1.03 -2.96 12.93
C PRO A 99 2.50 -3.43 13.07
N PRO A 100 3.39 -3.05 12.14
CA PRO A 100 4.81 -3.32 12.28
C PRO A 100 5.42 -2.52 13.43
N ARG A 101 6.56 -2.99 13.95
CA ARG A 101 7.35 -2.16 14.86
C ARG A 101 7.84 -0.90 14.14
N VAL A 102 8.03 0.20 14.86
CA VAL A 102 8.55 1.45 14.31
C VAL A 102 9.98 1.67 14.79
N SER A 103 10.88 2.04 13.86
CA SER A 103 12.24 2.46 14.16
C SER A 103 12.67 3.54 13.17
N SER A 104 13.26 4.62 13.64
CA SER A 104 13.72 5.71 12.78
C SER A 104 14.96 5.40 11.94
N GLU A 105 15.49 4.20 12.05
CA GLU A 105 16.64 3.74 11.27
C GLU A 105 16.18 3.18 9.91
N PHE A 106 17.03 3.33 8.91
CA PHE A 106 16.87 2.67 7.62
C PHE A 106 17.80 1.47 7.55
N GLY A 107 17.26 0.36 7.02
CA GLY A 107 18.06 -0.80 6.68
C GLY A 107 18.67 -0.69 5.28
N SER A 108 19.36 -1.75 4.86
CA SER A 108 19.90 -1.86 3.50
C SER A 108 18.81 -2.05 2.44
N TRP A 109 17.60 -2.38 2.86
CA TRP A 109 16.46 -2.67 1.99
C TRP A 109 15.23 -1.87 2.39
N LEU A 110 14.52 -1.42 1.36
CA LEU A 110 13.19 -0.81 1.47
C LEU A 110 12.18 -1.69 0.74
N PHE A 111 11.01 -1.88 1.33
CA PHE A 111 9.94 -2.70 0.80
C PHE A 111 8.66 -1.88 0.69
N GLU A 112 8.12 -1.81 -0.52
CA GLU A 112 6.82 -1.21 -0.81
C GLU A 112 5.78 -2.33 -0.91
N ALA A 113 4.78 -2.28 -0.05
CA ALA A 113 3.76 -3.31 0.01
C ALA A 113 2.87 -3.33 -1.24
N ASN A 114 2.37 -4.51 -1.60
CA ASN A 114 1.28 -4.64 -2.56
C ASN A 114 0.08 -3.81 -2.10
N PRO A 115 -0.62 -3.09 -2.99
CA PRO A 115 -1.73 -2.22 -2.62
C PRO A 115 -2.85 -2.90 -1.81
N ALA A 116 -3.18 -4.18 -2.09
CA ALA A 116 -4.18 -4.90 -1.30
C ALA A 116 -3.67 -5.20 0.12
N LEU A 117 -2.39 -5.58 0.26
CA LEU A 117 -1.76 -5.82 1.56
C LEU A 117 -1.71 -4.55 2.41
N GLU A 118 -1.38 -3.41 1.79
CA GLU A 118 -1.36 -2.10 2.45
C GLU A 118 -2.79 -1.70 2.86
N ARG A 119 -3.76 -1.86 1.96
CA ARG A 119 -5.17 -1.53 2.21
C ARG A 119 -5.79 -2.36 3.32
N ALA A 120 -5.48 -3.65 3.36
CA ALA A 120 -5.88 -4.58 4.42
C ALA A 120 -5.14 -4.34 5.75
N LYS A 121 -4.13 -3.46 5.77
CA LYS A 121 -3.26 -3.24 6.95
C LYS A 121 -2.57 -4.53 7.45
N LEU A 122 -2.39 -5.52 6.55
CA LEU A 122 -1.76 -6.82 6.86
C LEU A 122 -0.24 -6.83 6.63
N HIS A 123 0.35 -5.73 6.15
CA HIS A 123 1.80 -5.62 5.95
C HIS A 123 2.60 -5.85 7.24
N GLY A 124 2.04 -5.53 8.41
CA GLY A 124 2.65 -5.82 9.71
C GLY A 124 2.80 -7.31 10.00
N THR A 125 1.86 -8.15 9.56
CA THR A 125 1.96 -9.62 9.69
C THR A 125 3.20 -10.15 8.99
N LEU A 126 3.47 -9.68 7.77
CA LEU A 126 4.69 -10.04 7.05
C LEU A 126 5.93 -9.34 7.62
N ALA A 127 5.80 -8.12 8.13
CA ALA A 127 6.89 -7.42 8.79
C ALA A 127 7.42 -8.20 10.00
N HIS A 128 6.55 -8.76 10.82
CA HIS A 128 6.94 -9.61 11.96
C HIS A 128 7.63 -10.91 11.49
N LYS A 129 7.13 -11.53 10.42
CA LYS A 129 7.70 -12.74 9.86
C LYS A 129 9.13 -12.55 9.31
N PHE A 130 9.40 -11.39 8.71
CA PHE A 130 10.65 -11.08 8.03
C PHE A 130 11.54 -10.09 8.80
N GLU A 131 11.21 -9.81 10.07
CA GLU A 131 11.95 -8.88 10.95
C GLU A 131 12.08 -7.48 10.36
N LEU A 132 11.03 -7.00 9.67
CA LEU A 132 10.98 -5.68 9.10
C LEU A 132 10.43 -4.67 10.10
N TRP A 133 10.65 -3.40 9.80
CA TRP A 133 10.11 -2.28 10.59
C TRP A 133 9.67 -1.13 9.69
N GLU A 134 8.80 -0.31 10.19
CA GLU A 134 8.38 0.92 9.54
C GLU A 134 9.25 2.09 10.02
N PRO A 135 9.84 2.94 9.14
CA PRO A 135 10.71 4.03 9.57
C PRO A 135 9.95 5.18 10.26
N ALA A 136 8.65 5.27 10.05
CA ALA A 136 7.74 6.14 10.80
C ALA A 136 6.33 5.57 10.70
N PHE A 137 5.55 5.71 11.75
CA PHE A 137 4.18 5.20 11.83
C PHE A 137 3.32 5.73 10.65
N GLY A 138 2.64 4.82 9.95
CA GLY A 138 1.72 5.14 8.87
C GLY A 138 2.39 5.57 7.56
N LEU A 139 3.68 5.31 7.39
CA LEU A 139 4.41 5.63 6.16
C LEU A 139 4.09 4.64 5.02
N GLY A 140 3.68 3.42 5.36
CA GLY A 140 3.37 2.35 4.40
C GLY A 140 4.59 1.78 3.68
N LEU A 141 5.80 2.04 4.21
CA LEU A 141 7.05 1.50 3.71
C LEU A 141 7.73 0.71 4.83
N LEU A 142 8.26 -0.45 4.51
CA LEU A 142 9.01 -1.27 5.46
C LEU A 142 10.50 -1.23 5.14
N CYS A 143 11.32 -1.35 6.18
CA CYS A 143 12.77 -1.45 6.09
C CYS A 143 13.26 -2.79 6.63
N GLY A 144 14.41 -3.24 6.14
CA GLY A 144 15.07 -4.45 6.62
C GLY A 144 16.54 -4.47 6.25
N ASN A 145 17.31 -5.37 6.88
CA ASN A 145 18.73 -5.54 6.58
C ASN A 145 18.99 -6.71 5.62
N THR A 146 18.00 -7.57 5.42
CA THR A 146 18.12 -8.77 4.58
C THR A 146 17.10 -8.70 3.44
N HIS A 147 17.54 -9.02 2.23
CA HIS A 147 16.64 -9.18 1.09
C HIS A 147 15.93 -10.53 1.14
N PHE A 148 14.67 -10.53 0.78
CA PHE A 148 13.88 -11.75 0.54
C PHE A 148 12.97 -11.55 -0.67
N LYS A 149 12.58 -12.65 -1.31
CA LYS A 149 11.62 -12.62 -2.43
C LYS A 149 10.21 -12.81 -1.90
N SER A 150 9.30 -11.95 -2.34
CA SER A 150 7.88 -12.04 -2.04
C SER A 150 7.09 -11.28 -3.10
N SER A 151 6.01 -11.85 -3.57
CA SER A 151 5.03 -11.19 -4.45
C SER A 151 4.27 -10.05 -3.75
N TRP A 152 4.29 -10.04 -2.42
CA TRP A 152 3.64 -9.03 -1.59
C TRP A 152 4.44 -7.73 -1.45
N PHE A 153 5.70 -7.72 -1.90
CA PHE A 153 6.56 -6.54 -1.81
C PHE A 153 7.31 -6.28 -3.09
N THR A 154 7.39 -5.00 -3.46
CA THR A 154 8.45 -4.52 -4.36
C THR A 154 9.66 -4.17 -3.51
N SER A 155 10.80 -4.79 -3.80
CA SER A 155 12.05 -4.61 -3.05
C SER A 155 12.94 -3.56 -3.71
N PHE A 156 13.56 -2.73 -2.88
CA PHE A 156 14.52 -1.71 -3.29
C PHE A 156 15.76 -1.81 -2.40
N GLU A 157 16.92 -1.92 -3.03
CA GLU A 157 18.21 -1.78 -2.36
C GLU A 157 18.45 -0.30 -2.04
N VAL A 158 18.76 0.04 -0.80
CA VAL A 158 19.07 1.41 -0.39
C VAL A 158 20.54 1.70 -0.69
N LEU A 159 20.80 2.60 -1.64
CA LEU A 159 22.15 2.96 -2.08
C LEU A 159 22.70 4.16 -1.29
N GLU A 160 21.86 5.18 -1.07
CA GLU A 160 22.26 6.40 -0.39
C GLU A 160 21.08 7.06 0.32
N THR A 161 21.34 7.68 1.47
CA THR A 161 20.39 8.52 2.20
C THR A 161 20.92 9.94 2.26
N THR A 162 20.13 10.92 1.80
CA THR A 162 20.55 12.32 1.75
C THR A 162 19.43 13.25 2.25
N PRO A 163 19.75 14.47 2.75
CA PRO A 163 18.73 15.48 3.00
C PRO A 163 17.90 15.75 1.75
N LEU A 164 16.59 15.93 1.89
CA LEU A 164 15.67 16.20 0.78
C LEU A 164 15.88 17.65 0.27
N ARG A 165 16.94 17.86 -0.49
CA ARG A 165 17.29 19.08 -1.23
C ARG A 165 17.65 18.70 -2.64
N LEU A 166 17.10 19.42 -3.62
CA LEU A 166 17.22 19.04 -5.03
C LEU A 166 18.68 18.87 -5.46
N GLU A 167 19.55 19.83 -5.07
CA GLU A 167 21.00 19.82 -5.43
C GLU A 167 21.73 18.61 -4.79
N LYS A 168 21.35 18.22 -3.56
CA LYS A 168 21.97 17.07 -2.88
C LYS A 168 21.56 15.75 -3.53
N VAL A 169 20.25 15.63 -3.86
CA VAL A 169 19.73 14.45 -4.54
C VAL A 169 20.32 14.34 -5.95
N ALA A 170 20.40 15.46 -6.71
CA ALA A 170 21.00 15.47 -8.04
C ALA A 170 22.49 15.06 -8.01
N ALA A 171 23.26 15.59 -7.04
CA ALA A 171 24.66 15.22 -6.88
C ALA A 171 24.84 13.73 -6.57
N ALA A 172 24.05 13.18 -5.65
CA ALA A 172 24.08 11.76 -5.30
C ALA A 172 23.71 10.87 -6.50
N LEU A 173 22.67 11.23 -7.26
CA LEU A 173 22.31 10.52 -8.50
C LEU A 173 23.42 10.55 -9.54
N GLY A 174 24.11 11.69 -9.68
CA GLY A 174 25.28 11.81 -10.56
C GLY A 174 26.43 10.90 -10.14
N ASN A 175 26.76 10.83 -8.86
CA ASN A 175 27.78 9.92 -8.32
C ASN A 175 27.46 8.44 -8.54
N LEU A 176 26.16 8.10 -8.56
CA LEU A 176 25.66 6.74 -8.81
C LEU A 176 25.48 6.44 -10.31
N ASN A 177 25.83 7.36 -11.20
CA ASN A 177 25.63 7.25 -12.66
C ASN A 177 24.18 6.92 -13.04
N ALA A 178 23.20 7.56 -12.40
CA ALA A 178 21.80 7.35 -12.70
C ALA A 178 21.49 7.73 -14.16
N GLY A 179 20.81 6.83 -14.89
CA GLY A 179 20.29 7.10 -16.23
C GLY A 179 18.84 7.57 -16.17
N GLU A 180 17.96 6.71 -15.73
CA GLU A 180 16.54 7.01 -15.54
C GLU A 180 16.22 7.18 -14.04
N VAL A 181 15.45 8.21 -13.70
CA VAL A 181 15.07 8.50 -12.31
C VAL A 181 13.56 8.45 -12.16
N GLU A 182 13.06 7.59 -11.28
CA GLU A 182 11.68 7.59 -10.81
C GLU A 182 11.61 8.29 -9.44
N VAL A 183 10.65 9.19 -9.24
CA VAL A 183 10.46 9.87 -7.96
C VAL A 183 9.15 9.45 -7.31
N LYS A 184 9.23 8.96 -6.09
CA LYS A 184 8.09 8.61 -5.25
C LYS A 184 8.08 9.45 -3.99
N THR A 185 6.90 9.77 -3.47
CA THR A 185 6.76 10.52 -2.20
C THR A 185 5.83 9.81 -1.24
N ARG A 186 6.12 9.93 0.05
CA ARG A 186 5.21 9.58 1.14
C ARG A 186 5.06 10.78 2.08
N GLY A 187 3.81 11.06 2.47
CA GLY A 187 3.51 12.23 3.31
C GLY A 187 3.51 13.58 2.57
N GLY A 188 3.40 13.59 1.24
CA GLY A 188 3.18 14.79 0.43
C GLY A 188 4.26 15.87 0.57
N VAL A 189 5.53 15.49 0.68
CA VAL A 189 6.64 16.42 0.97
C VAL A 189 7.11 17.22 -0.24
N ILE A 190 6.82 16.70 -1.44
CA ILE A 190 7.17 17.30 -2.74
C ILE A 190 6.11 16.94 -3.78
N ASP A 191 6.10 17.63 -4.91
CA ASP A 191 5.47 17.16 -6.13
C ASP A 191 6.43 16.20 -6.84
N PRO A 192 6.10 14.90 -6.95
CA PRO A 192 7.00 13.91 -7.54
C PRO A 192 7.25 14.15 -9.04
N ASN A 193 6.27 14.67 -9.79
CA ASN A 193 6.42 14.93 -11.22
C ASN A 193 7.38 16.11 -11.47
N ASP A 194 7.24 17.18 -10.69
CA ASP A 194 8.14 18.34 -10.76
C ASP A 194 9.60 17.92 -10.44
N TRP A 195 9.77 17.15 -9.37
CA TRP A 195 11.09 16.65 -8.99
C TRP A 195 11.67 15.67 -10.00
N GLN A 196 10.86 14.76 -10.52
CA GLN A 196 11.31 13.81 -11.55
C GLN A 196 11.82 14.55 -12.80
N ASN A 197 11.09 15.55 -13.29
CA ASN A 197 11.50 16.37 -14.42
C ASN A 197 12.83 17.10 -14.17
N LYS A 198 13.03 17.64 -12.96
CA LYS A 198 14.27 18.34 -12.56
C LYS A 198 15.47 17.42 -12.34
N LEU A 199 15.23 16.16 -11.97
CA LEU A 199 16.26 15.15 -11.67
C LEU A 199 16.63 14.29 -12.87
N GLN A 200 15.86 14.31 -13.98
CA GLN A 200 16.23 13.61 -15.19
C GLN A 200 17.60 14.10 -15.66
N GLN A 201 18.56 13.17 -15.79
CA GLN A 201 19.89 13.49 -16.27
C GLN A 201 19.86 13.61 -17.81
N PRO A 202 20.21 14.77 -18.38
CA PRO A 202 20.29 14.88 -19.82
C PRO A 202 21.42 13.98 -20.34
N ALA A 203 21.09 13.04 -21.21
CA ALA A 203 22.04 12.21 -21.98
C ALA A 203 23.05 11.40 -21.14
N SER A 204 22.62 10.81 -20.05
CA SER A 204 23.40 9.76 -19.38
C SER A 204 23.46 8.53 -20.30
N ASN A 205 24.66 8.04 -20.63
CA ASN A 205 24.85 6.77 -21.34
C ASN A 205 24.59 5.55 -20.41
N SER A 206 24.12 5.77 -19.20
CA SER A 206 23.83 4.75 -18.23
C SER A 206 22.41 4.23 -18.40
N ASN A 207 22.24 2.91 -18.35
CA ASN A 207 20.94 2.24 -18.31
C ASN A 207 20.47 2.02 -16.87
N GLU A 208 21.16 2.59 -15.86
CA GLU A 208 20.83 2.42 -14.45
C GLU A 208 19.55 3.20 -14.12
N ARG A 209 18.51 2.47 -13.73
CA ARG A 209 17.24 3.07 -13.30
C ARG A 209 17.22 3.13 -11.77
N LEU A 210 17.16 4.33 -11.21
CA LEU A 210 17.10 4.56 -9.77
C LEU A 210 15.74 5.14 -9.37
N THR A 211 15.31 4.79 -8.15
CA THR A 211 14.09 5.34 -7.54
C THR A 211 14.46 6.19 -6.33
N VAL A 212 13.99 7.43 -6.31
CA VAL A 212 14.14 8.35 -5.19
C VAL A 212 12.85 8.37 -4.37
N PHE A 213 12.92 7.94 -3.12
CA PHE A 213 11.82 8.08 -2.16
C PHE A 213 12.00 9.37 -1.35
N ALA A 214 11.11 10.35 -1.56
CA ALA A 214 11.05 11.57 -0.78
C ALA A 214 10.13 11.39 0.42
N LEU A 215 10.69 11.43 1.63
CA LEU A 215 10.03 11.05 2.86
C LEU A 215 10.06 12.16 3.92
N ARG A 216 9.01 12.22 4.74
CA ARG A 216 8.98 13.02 5.97
C ARG A 216 9.02 12.08 7.18
N LEU A 217 10.03 12.22 8.01
CA LEU A 217 10.17 11.53 9.29
C LEU A 217 10.13 12.57 10.41
N ALA A 218 8.98 12.71 11.05
CA ALA A 218 8.73 13.76 12.02
C ALA A 218 9.09 15.15 11.48
N LYS A 219 10.16 15.78 11.97
CA LYS A 219 10.63 17.09 11.52
C LYS A 219 11.66 17.04 10.37
N LYS A 220 12.18 15.86 10.05
CA LYS A 220 13.23 15.71 9.01
C LYS A 220 12.58 15.36 7.67
N ARG A 221 13.14 15.93 6.60
CA ARG A 221 12.85 15.56 5.21
C ARG A 221 14.07 14.91 4.62
N ILE A 222 13.94 13.71 4.11
CA ILE A 222 15.04 12.92 3.56
C ILE A 222 14.67 12.35 2.20
N ALA A 223 15.69 12.05 1.41
CA ALA A 223 15.58 11.25 0.20
C ALA A 223 16.37 9.95 0.38
N LEU A 224 15.76 8.83 0.05
CA LEU A 224 16.43 7.54 -0.13
C LEU A 224 16.61 7.33 -1.63
N ILE A 225 17.85 7.14 -2.06
CA ILE A 225 18.17 6.76 -3.43
C ILE A 225 18.31 5.25 -3.44
N THR A 226 17.52 4.59 -4.28
CA THR A 226 17.36 3.15 -4.25
C THR A 226 17.41 2.55 -5.65
N ARG A 227 17.76 1.26 -5.72
CA ARG A 227 17.68 0.43 -6.90
C ARG A 227 16.55 -0.58 -6.74
N ARG A 228 15.58 -0.56 -7.66
CA ARG A 228 14.52 -1.56 -7.69
C ARG A 228 15.08 -2.91 -8.10
N VAL A 229 14.80 -3.95 -7.30
CA VAL A 229 15.15 -5.33 -7.64
C VAL A 229 13.94 -6.00 -8.29
N LYS A 230 14.15 -6.56 -9.47
CA LYS A 230 13.14 -7.39 -10.14
C LYS A 230 13.10 -8.77 -9.49
N LEU A 231 11.89 -9.27 -9.24
CA LEU A 231 11.64 -10.64 -8.79
C LEU A 231 12.08 -11.68 -9.83
#